data_bc5a7ef165b5158b02185a1a5607db4a
#
_entry.id   bc5a7ef165b5158b02185a1a5607db4a
#
_cell.length_a   1.000
_cell.length_b   1.000
_cell.length_c   1.000
_cell.angle_alpha   90.00
_cell.angle_beta   90.00
_cell.angle_gamma   90.00
#
_symmetry.space_group_name_H-M   'P 1'
#
loop_
_entity.id
_entity.type
_entity.pdbx_description
1 polymer ?
#
loop_
_entity_poly.entity_id
_entity_poly.type
_entity_poly.pdbx_seq_one_letter_code
_entity_poly.pdbx_strand_id
1 'polypeptide(L)'
;MELTKNTSVDPAKMIGKNYIEAVNAKFPNTILDEEWSTPNQVTLTIKTNMLPDVVEYLYYQHEGWLSLVFGNDERSIHGNYAVYYVLSMEGEVKTFITIKALVDPVSLEFPSVTPKVKAAVWGERELFDMYGLKAVGLPDQRRLVLPDDWPDDLYPLRKDSMDYRLRPDPTTATETYEFINEKGEARIVPLGPLHITSDEPGHFRLFVDGEDIIDADYRLFYVHRGMEKLAETRMDYDQVNFLADRVCGICGFTHSVAYANSVESALGIQIPKRAEWIRAILLEVERLHSHLLNLGLSSHFTGFDTGFMQFFRVREKSMTLAEVLTGARKTYGINLIGGVRRDMLKHQREQCIKLIGEMREELKTLTDILLNTPNIEQRTVGVGVLAKDIARDFSPVGPMIRGSGFARDVRKVHPFSGYGDIPFNLFTEANGDVLSRVKVRINEVFESMNIIDYMVDNLPSGEILKEGFNYTPGRFALGITEAPRGEDIHWSMLGDNQKLFRWRCRAATYANWPTLRYMLRGNTVSDAPLIIGSLDPCYSCTDRVTVVDVRKRKAKTVDYKEIERYGIERKNSPLK
;
A
#
# COMPACT_ATOMS: atom_id res chain seq x y z
N MET A 1 -10.41 -22.48 -19.27
CA MET A 1 -9.81 -21.24 -19.81
C MET A 1 -8.51 -21.63 -20.51
N GLU A 2 -8.43 -21.60 -21.85
CA GLU A 2 -7.14 -21.69 -22.53
C GLU A 2 -6.44 -20.34 -22.34
N LEU A 3 -5.40 -20.31 -21.54
CA LEU A 3 -4.56 -19.11 -21.42
C LEU A 3 -3.80 -18.92 -22.74
N THR A 4 -4.17 -17.89 -23.47
CA THR A 4 -3.28 -17.38 -24.52
C THR A 4 -2.03 -16.84 -23.82
N LYS A 5 -0.88 -17.55 -23.93
CA LYS A 5 0.41 -17.05 -23.42
C LYS A 5 0.61 -15.60 -23.86
N ASN A 6 1.16 -14.78 -22.99
CA ASN A 6 1.45 -13.36 -23.22
C ASN A 6 2.61 -13.20 -24.23
N THR A 7 2.48 -13.73 -25.45
CA THR A 7 3.53 -13.82 -26.47
C THR A 7 3.73 -12.58 -27.34
N SER A 8 3.19 -11.42 -26.92
CA SER A 8 3.19 -10.22 -27.77
C SER A 8 4.32 -9.21 -27.48
N VAL A 9 5.22 -9.49 -26.56
CA VAL A 9 6.35 -8.60 -26.28
C VAL A 9 7.49 -8.90 -27.24
N ASP A 10 7.92 -7.89 -28.00
CA ASP A 10 9.07 -8.00 -28.90
C ASP A 10 10.34 -8.38 -28.12
N PRO A 11 10.99 -9.51 -28.42
CA PRO A 11 12.19 -9.97 -27.71
C PRO A 11 13.34 -8.94 -27.68
N ALA A 12 13.42 -8.05 -28.68
CA ALA A 12 14.44 -6.99 -28.77
C ALA A 12 14.18 -5.86 -27.74
N LYS A 13 12.96 -5.75 -27.23
CA LYS A 13 12.56 -4.73 -26.25
C LYS A 13 12.54 -5.24 -24.80
N MET A 14 12.78 -6.52 -24.56
CA MET A 14 12.81 -7.12 -23.22
C MET A 14 13.97 -6.59 -22.38
N ILE A 15 13.64 -6.00 -21.23
CA ILE A 15 14.57 -5.36 -20.31
C ILE A 15 14.75 -6.25 -19.08
N GLY A 16 16.00 -6.59 -18.70
CA GLY A 16 16.30 -7.37 -17.49
C GLY A 16 16.67 -8.84 -17.74
N LYS A 17 16.97 -9.23 -18.98
CA LYS A 17 17.48 -10.57 -19.32
C LYS A 17 18.74 -10.96 -18.55
N ASN A 18 19.62 -9.97 -18.25
CA ASN A 18 20.82 -10.17 -17.44
C ASN A 18 20.52 -10.79 -16.06
N TYR A 19 19.41 -10.45 -15.43
CA TYR A 19 19.00 -11.05 -14.14
C TYR A 19 18.54 -12.51 -14.32
N ILE A 20 17.87 -12.82 -15.42
CA ILE A 20 17.45 -14.19 -15.75
C ILE A 20 18.68 -15.07 -16.02
N GLU A 21 19.64 -14.55 -16.76
CA GLU A 21 20.93 -15.20 -17.03
C GLU A 21 21.70 -15.44 -15.71
N ALA A 22 21.72 -14.45 -14.81
CA ALA A 22 22.34 -14.58 -13.49
C ALA A 22 21.68 -15.66 -12.63
N VAL A 23 20.34 -15.72 -12.61
CA VAL A 23 19.60 -16.80 -11.91
C VAL A 23 19.92 -18.16 -12.52
N ASN A 24 19.92 -18.29 -13.86
CA ASN A 24 20.23 -19.55 -14.54
C ASN A 24 21.68 -20.01 -14.29
N ALA A 25 22.64 -19.07 -14.27
CA ALA A 25 24.05 -19.37 -13.97
C ALA A 25 24.24 -19.84 -12.53
N LYS A 26 23.53 -19.21 -11.56
CA LYS A 26 23.64 -19.54 -10.13
C LYS A 26 22.86 -20.80 -9.77
N PHE A 27 21.68 -21.00 -10.37
CA PHE A 27 20.75 -22.10 -10.08
C PHE A 27 20.32 -22.82 -11.37
N PRO A 28 21.19 -23.65 -11.97
CA PRO A 28 20.91 -24.33 -13.24
C PRO A 28 19.62 -25.17 -13.17
N ASN A 29 18.85 -25.16 -14.25
CA ASN A 29 17.59 -25.94 -14.40
C ASN A 29 16.51 -25.60 -13.35
N THR A 30 16.53 -24.42 -12.74
CA THR A 30 15.54 -23.99 -11.74
C THR A 30 14.36 -23.30 -12.38
N ILE A 31 14.56 -22.49 -13.43
CA ILE A 31 13.49 -21.82 -14.17
C ILE A 31 12.80 -22.86 -15.05
N LEU A 32 11.48 -22.96 -14.90
CA LEU A 32 10.60 -23.89 -15.64
C LEU A 32 9.87 -23.20 -16.80
N ASP A 33 9.51 -21.92 -16.61
CA ASP A 33 8.83 -21.12 -17.65
C ASP A 33 9.16 -19.63 -17.46
N GLU A 34 9.09 -18.87 -18.56
CA GLU A 34 9.36 -17.43 -18.62
C GLU A 34 8.24 -16.74 -19.38
N GLU A 35 7.55 -15.81 -18.72
CA GLU A 35 6.41 -15.09 -19.32
C GLU A 35 6.57 -13.58 -19.14
N TRP A 36 6.56 -12.84 -20.26
CA TRP A 36 6.66 -11.38 -20.29
C TRP A 36 5.28 -10.75 -20.46
N SER A 37 4.85 -9.98 -19.45
CA SER A 37 3.62 -9.19 -19.54
C SER A 37 3.83 -7.85 -20.22
N THR A 38 5.00 -7.24 -20.00
CA THR A 38 5.45 -6.01 -20.67
C THR A 38 6.97 -6.09 -20.90
N PRO A 39 7.59 -5.16 -21.67
CA PRO A 39 9.03 -5.16 -21.88
C PRO A 39 9.89 -5.15 -20.61
N ASN A 40 9.36 -4.63 -19.50
CA ASN A 40 10.04 -4.49 -18.22
C ASN A 40 9.36 -5.26 -17.08
N GLN A 41 8.53 -6.25 -17.40
CA GLN A 41 7.89 -7.11 -16.39
C GLN A 41 7.94 -8.56 -16.85
N VAL A 42 8.67 -9.38 -16.12
CA VAL A 42 8.81 -10.82 -16.38
C VAL A 42 8.35 -11.63 -15.18
N THR A 43 7.66 -12.73 -15.44
CA THR A 43 7.30 -13.76 -14.48
C THR A 43 8.11 -15.01 -14.76
N LEU A 44 8.88 -15.47 -13.79
CA LEU A 44 9.67 -16.69 -13.84
C LEU A 44 9.00 -17.76 -12.99
N THR A 45 8.44 -18.78 -13.62
CA THR A 45 7.97 -19.97 -12.89
C THR A 45 9.17 -20.85 -12.57
N ILE A 46 9.38 -21.14 -11.29
CA ILE A 46 10.52 -21.88 -10.81
C ILE A 46 10.13 -23.14 -10.05
N LYS A 47 11.10 -24.04 -9.82
CA LYS A 47 10.94 -25.16 -8.90
C LYS A 47 10.67 -24.65 -7.50
N THR A 48 9.60 -25.11 -6.86
CA THR A 48 9.10 -24.59 -5.58
C THR A 48 10.12 -24.71 -4.45
N ASN A 49 10.92 -25.78 -4.42
CA ASN A 49 11.96 -25.98 -3.41
C ASN A 49 13.12 -24.96 -3.50
N MET A 50 13.28 -24.27 -4.62
CA MET A 50 14.32 -23.27 -4.84
C MET A 50 13.84 -21.83 -4.53
N LEU A 51 12.56 -21.66 -4.16
CA LEU A 51 11.94 -20.37 -3.96
C LEU A 51 12.70 -19.45 -2.99
N PRO A 52 13.08 -19.90 -1.77
CA PRO A 52 13.82 -19.05 -0.82
C PRO A 52 15.19 -18.62 -1.34
N ASP A 53 15.89 -19.53 -2.02
CA ASP A 53 17.26 -19.26 -2.51
C ASP A 53 17.27 -18.25 -3.65
N VAL A 54 16.34 -18.39 -4.60
CA VAL A 54 16.23 -17.49 -5.75
C VAL A 54 15.79 -16.10 -5.31
N VAL A 55 14.80 -16.00 -4.41
CA VAL A 55 14.33 -14.70 -3.92
C VAL A 55 15.43 -14.00 -3.11
N GLU A 56 16.12 -14.71 -2.20
CA GLU A 56 17.26 -14.19 -1.44
C GLU A 56 18.36 -13.65 -2.36
N TYR A 57 18.72 -14.42 -3.40
CA TYR A 57 19.75 -14.08 -4.35
C TYR A 57 19.43 -12.77 -5.10
N LEU A 58 18.22 -12.64 -5.64
CA LEU A 58 17.79 -11.42 -6.30
C LEU A 58 17.67 -10.24 -5.32
N TYR A 59 17.25 -10.50 -4.09
CA TYR A 59 17.05 -9.49 -3.07
C TYR A 59 18.37 -8.89 -2.59
N TYR A 60 19.32 -9.70 -2.14
CA TYR A 60 20.57 -9.21 -1.54
C TYR A 60 21.72 -9.05 -2.54
N GLN A 61 21.88 -9.95 -3.51
CA GLN A 61 23.02 -9.92 -4.44
C GLN A 61 22.78 -8.99 -5.64
N HIS A 62 21.51 -8.79 -6.00
CA HIS A 62 21.12 -7.90 -7.09
C HIS A 62 20.30 -6.70 -6.60
N GLU A 63 20.35 -6.40 -5.30
CA GLU A 63 19.72 -5.24 -4.66
C GLU A 63 18.22 -5.08 -4.97
N GLY A 64 17.54 -6.18 -5.31
CA GLY A 64 16.10 -6.18 -5.57
C GLY A 64 15.31 -5.71 -4.34
N TRP A 65 14.20 -5.01 -4.56
CA TRP A 65 13.28 -4.56 -3.53
C TRP A 65 12.00 -5.40 -3.55
N LEU A 66 11.66 -6.07 -2.45
CA LEU A 66 10.46 -6.92 -2.43
C LEU A 66 9.20 -6.05 -2.36
N SER A 67 8.57 -5.84 -3.51
CA SER A 67 7.42 -4.97 -3.65
C SER A 67 6.10 -5.66 -3.30
N LEU A 68 5.94 -6.97 -3.58
CA LEU A 68 4.66 -7.65 -3.40
C LEU A 68 4.85 -9.15 -3.18
N VAL A 69 4.07 -9.73 -2.24
CA VAL A 69 3.87 -11.17 -2.10
C VAL A 69 2.38 -11.45 -2.12
N PHE A 70 1.93 -12.42 -2.92
CA PHE A 70 0.52 -12.78 -3.01
C PHE A 70 0.31 -14.20 -3.55
N GLY A 71 -0.93 -14.68 -3.44
CA GLY A 71 -1.36 -15.97 -3.98
C GLY A 71 -2.42 -15.82 -5.06
N ASN A 72 -2.54 -16.85 -5.86
CA ASN A 72 -3.61 -17.01 -6.83
C ASN A 72 -4.10 -18.47 -6.86
N ASP A 73 -5.41 -18.64 -6.92
CA ASP A 73 -6.02 -19.95 -7.12
C ASP A 73 -6.08 -20.26 -8.61
N GLU A 74 -5.06 -20.95 -9.10
CA GLU A 74 -4.91 -21.33 -10.50
C GLU A 74 -5.27 -22.80 -10.78
N ARG A 75 -6.02 -23.44 -9.86
CA ARG A 75 -6.45 -24.84 -10.02
C ARG A 75 -7.27 -25.06 -11.29
N SER A 76 -8.04 -24.08 -11.73
CA SER A 76 -8.79 -24.14 -12.99
C SER A 76 -7.93 -23.97 -14.24
N ILE A 77 -6.66 -23.56 -14.08
CA ILE A 77 -5.73 -23.31 -15.20
C ILE A 77 -4.79 -24.49 -15.38
N HIS A 78 -4.13 -24.93 -14.31
CA HIS A 78 -3.13 -26.00 -14.37
C HIS A 78 -3.15 -26.95 -13.15
N GLY A 79 -4.22 -26.93 -12.37
CA GLY A 79 -4.45 -27.86 -11.24
C GLY A 79 -3.79 -27.47 -9.93
N ASN A 80 -3.02 -26.39 -9.85
CA ASN A 80 -2.27 -25.96 -8.66
C ASN A 80 -2.68 -24.57 -8.18
N TYR A 81 -2.34 -24.23 -6.93
CA TYR A 81 -2.23 -22.85 -6.49
C TYR A 81 -0.88 -22.27 -6.96
N ALA A 82 -0.77 -20.96 -6.97
CA ALA A 82 0.47 -20.26 -7.24
C ALA A 82 0.78 -19.21 -6.17
N VAL A 83 2.05 -19.09 -5.80
CA VAL A 83 2.56 -18.02 -4.95
C VAL A 83 3.52 -17.16 -5.75
N TYR A 84 3.47 -15.85 -5.53
CA TYR A 84 4.16 -14.85 -6.31
C TYR A 84 4.97 -13.92 -5.41
N TYR A 85 6.22 -13.70 -5.77
CA TYR A 85 7.13 -12.74 -5.12
C TYR A 85 7.63 -11.76 -6.16
N VAL A 86 7.21 -10.52 -6.07
CA VAL A 86 7.55 -9.45 -7.03
C VAL A 86 8.71 -8.63 -6.49
N LEU A 87 9.80 -8.61 -7.22
CA LEU A 87 10.97 -7.80 -6.92
C LEU A 87 11.08 -6.66 -7.93
N SER A 88 11.21 -5.43 -7.42
CA SER A 88 11.63 -4.27 -8.18
C SER A 88 13.16 -4.27 -8.26
N MET A 89 13.70 -4.45 -9.45
CA MET A 89 15.13 -4.38 -9.73
C MET A 89 15.46 -2.94 -10.11
N GLU A 90 16.36 -2.28 -9.34
CA GLU A 90 16.55 -0.84 -9.39
C GLU A 90 18.00 -0.43 -9.74
N GLY A 91 18.83 -1.39 -10.15
CA GLY A 91 20.20 -1.18 -10.59
C GLY A 91 20.29 -0.45 -11.94
N GLU A 92 21.30 -0.76 -12.73
CA GLU A 92 21.48 -0.19 -14.07
C GLU A 92 20.29 -0.50 -14.99
N VAL A 93 19.74 -1.72 -14.85
CA VAL A 93 18.57 -2.19 -15.60
C VAL A 93 17.35 -2.22 -14.68
N LYS A 94 16.37 -1.38 -14.96
CA LYS A 94 15.16 -1.21 -14.15
C LYS A 94 14.04 -2.09 -14.69
N THR A 95 13.64 -3.10 -13.93
CA THR A 95 12.63 -4.08 -14.34
C THR A 95 11.94 -4.68 -13.12
N PHE A 96 10.75 -5.27 -13.31
CA PHE A 96 10.12 -6.11 -12.31
C PHE A 96 10.36 -7.60 -12.64
N ILE A 97 10.86 -8.34 -11.67
CA ILE A 97 10.98 -9.78 -11.75
C ILE A 97 10.02 -10.40 -10.75
N THR A 98 9.08 -11.15 -11.26
CA THR A 98 8.12 -11.91 -10.45
C THR A 98 8.56 -13.37 -10.40
N ILE A 99 8.84 -13.87 -9.21
CA ILE A 99 9.11 -15.29 -8.99
C ILE A 99 7.80 -15.98 -8.65
N LYS A 100 7.41 -16.94 -9.48
CA LYS A 100 6.20 -17.76 -9.34
C LYS A 100 6.59 -19.18 -8.95
N ALA A 101 5.96 -19.72 -7.91
CA ALA A 101 6.08 -21.12 -7.53
C ALA A 101 4.71 -21.78 -7.44
N LEU A 102 4.59 -23.00 -7.96
CA LEU A 102 3.35 -23.77 -7.94
C LEU A 102 3.26 -24.56 -6.63
N VAL A 103 2.07 -24.53 -6.01
CA VAL A 103 1.79 -25.22 -4.75
C VAL A 103 0.72 -26.28 -5.00
N ASP A 104 1.05 -27.51 -4.63
CA ASP A 104 0.16 -28.67 -4.75
C ASP A 104 -1.12 -28.45 -3.90
N PRO A 105 -2.32 -28.66 -4.48
CA PRO A 105 -3.60 -28.46 -3.80
C PRO A 105 -3.88 -29.45 -2.66
N VAL A 106 -3.11 -30.55 -2.56
CA VAL A 106 -3.27 -31.54 -1.50
C VAL A 106 -2.42 -31.20 -0.29
N SER A 107 -1.13 -30.94 -0.50
CA SER A 107 -0.22 -30.57 0.60
C SER A 107 -0.43 -29.15 1.10
N LEU A 108 -0.74 -28.21 0.20
CA LEU A 108 -0.88 -26.78 0.46
C LEU A 108 0.39 -26.15 1.06
N GLU A 109 1.55 -26.79 0.89
CA GLU A 109 2.80 -26.39 1.52
C GLU A 109 3.82 -25.89 0.50
N PHE A 110 4.58 -24.86 0.90
CA PHE A 110 5.73 -24.33 0.16
C PHE A 110 6.79 -23.82 1.15
N PRO A 111 8.08 -23.77 0.76
CA PRO A 111 9.13 -23.29 1.66
C PRO A 111 9.02 -21.78 1.88
N SER A 112 9.07 -21.34 3.15
CA SER A 112 9.02 -19.92 3.53
C SER A 112 10.27 -19.17 3.07
N VAL A 113 10.08 -18.00 2.50
CA VAL A 113 11.13 -17.04 2.15
C VAL A 113 11.51 -16.15 3.34
N THR A 114 10.61 -15.96 4.29
CA THR A 114 10.77 -15.07 5.45
C THR A 114 12.06 -15.27 6.25
N PRO A 115 12.54 -16.51 6.53
CA PRO A 115 13.79 -16.72 7.25
C PRO A 115 15.02 -16.10 6.57
N LYS A 116 14.98 -15.94 5.25
CA LYS A 116 16.03 -15.34 4.42
C LYS A 116 15.74 -13.88 4.08
N VAL A 117 14.49 -13.54 3.79
CA VAL A 117 14.04 -12.19 3.41
C VAL A 117 12.86 -11.79 4.30
N LYS A 118 13.12 -11.04 5.37
CA LYS A 118 12.13 -10.67 6.38
C LYS A 118 10.92 -9.90 5.81
N ALA A 119 11.12 -9.16 4.72
CA ALA A 119 10.05 -8.42 4.04
C ALA A 119 8.87 -9.31 3.58
N ALA A 120 9.07 -10.64 3.43
CA ALA A 120 8.02 -11.57 3.01
C ALA A 120 7.00 -11.92 4.11
N VAL A 121 7.30 -11.62 5.38
CA VAL A 121 6.57 -12.15 6.55
C VAL A 121 5.06 -11.89 6.50
N TRP A 122 4.63 -10.70 6.16
CA TRP A 122 3.20 -10.37 6.12
C TRP A 122 2.50 -11.02 4.92
N GLY A 123 3.16 -11.03 3.77
CA GLY A 123 2.60 -11.69 2.59
C GLY A 123 2.42 -13.19 2.80
N GLU A 124 3.38 -13.89 3.43
CA GLU A 124 3.26 -15.31 3.72
C GLU A 124 2.18 -15.64 4.76
N ARG A 125 2.00 -14.80 5.78
CA ARG A 125 0.87 -14.92 6.72
C ARG A 125 -0.48 -14.72 6.02
N GLU A 126 -0.57 -13.75 5.11
CA GLU A 126 -1.78 -13.51 4.33
C GLU A 126 -2.11 -14.64 3.36
N LEU A 127 -1.11 -15.32 2.78
CA LEU A 127 -1.30 -16.52 1.96
C LEU A 127 -2.03 -17.63 2.74
N PHE A 128 -1.68 -17.81 4.01
CA PHE A 128 -2.40 -18.75 4.86
C PHE A 128 -3.84 -18.30 5.10
N ASP A 129 -4.07 -17.06 5.51
CA ASP A 129 -5.42 -16.54 5.78
C ASP A 129 -6.34 -16.63 4.56
N MET A 130 -5.85 -16.26 3.38
CA MET A 130 -6.68 -16.13 2.19
C MET A 130 -6.86 -17.43 1.41
N TYR A 131 -5.88 -18.34 1.47
CA TYR A 131 -5.86 -19.56 0.66
C TYR A 131 -5.62 -20.84 1.45
N GLY A 132 -5.19 -20.77 2.71
CA GLY A 132 -4.73 -21.92 3.50
C GLY A 132 -3.38 -22.47 3.05
N LEU A 133 -2.59 -21.67 2.31
CA LEU A 133 -1.25 -22.05 1.87
C LEU A 133 -0.25 -21.88 3.01
N LYS A 134 0.46 -22.93 3.37
CA LYS A 134 1.37 -22.99 4.51
C LYS A 134 2.82 -22.75 4.07
N ALA A 135 3.39 -21.64 4.50
CA ALA A 135 4.81 -21.36 4.32
C ALA A 135 5.62 -22.12 5.39
N VAL A 136 6.22 -23.25 5.01
CA VAL A 136 6.98 -24.12 5.92
C VAL A 136 8.25 -23.42 6.37
N GLY A 137 8.42 -23.25 7.68
CA GLY A 137 9.53 -22.50 8.28
C GLY A 137 9.23 -21.02 8.56
N LEU A 138 8.00 -20.56 8.33
CA LEU A 138 7.58 -19.21 8.70
C LEU A 138 7.65 -19.02 10.22
N PRO A 139 8.40 -18.01 10.73
CA PRO A 139 8.59 -17.80 12.17
C PRO A 139 7.31 -17.37 12.92
N ASP A 140 6.46 -16.56 12.28
CA ASP A 140 5.18 -16.08 12.85
C ASP A 140 4.01 -16.62 12.01
N GLN A 141 3.30 -17.61 12.54
CA GLN A 141 2.19 -18.29 11.88
C GLN A 141 0.81 -17.78 12.33
N ARG A 142 0.77 -16.74 13.18
CA ARG A 142 -0.50 -16.16 13.64
C ARG A 142 -1.29 -15.57 12.48
N ARG A 143 -2.62 -15.58 12.57
CA ARG A 143 -3.49 -14.90 11.59
C ARG A 143 -3.13 -13.42 11.47
N LEU A 144 -3.15 -12.89 10.26
CA LEU A 144 -2.85 -11.49 9.98
C LEU A 144 -4.12 -10.68 9.69
N VAL A 145 -4.91 -11.12 8.71
CA VAL A 145 -6.01 -10.36 8.11
C VAL A 145 -7.37 -10.79 8.66
N LEU A 146 -7.64 -12.08 8.71
CA LEU A 146 -8.94 -12.61 9.11
C LEU A 146 -9.18 -12.45 10.62
N PRO A 147 -10.44 -12.18 11.08
CA PRO A 147 -10.74 -12.12 12.49
C PRO A 147 -10.51 -13.47 13.17
N ASP A 148 -10.32 -13.43 14.50
CA ASP A 148 -9.97 -14.62 15.28
C ASP A 148 -11.09 -15.66 15.33
N ASP A 149 -12.35 -15.21 15.20
CA ASP A 149 -13.55 -16.03 15.12
C ASP A 149 -13.90 -16.50 13.69
N TRP A 150 -13.01 -16.31 12.72
CA TRP A 150 -13.20 -16.80 11.35
C TRP A 150 -13.02 -18.31 11.29
N PRO A 151 -13.90 -19.06 10.58
CA PRO A 151 -13.77 -20.51 10.43
C PRO A 151 -12.42 -20.94 9.87
N ASP A 152 -11.83 -21.98 10.46
CA ASP A 152 -10.46 -22.42 10.12
C ASP A 152 -10.34 -23.07 8.73
N ASP A 153 -11.43 -23.60 8.20
CA ASP A 153 -11.50 -24.29 6.91
C ASP A 153 -12.00 -23.40 5.76
N LEU A 154 -12.30 -22.13 6.06
CA LEU A 154 -12.85 -21.18 5.09
C LEU A 154 -11.81 -20.14 4.63
N TYR A 155 -11.42 -20.22 3.37
CA TYR A 155 -10.40 -19.35 2.77
C TYR A 155 -10.99 -18.44 1.69
N PRO A 156 -11.14 -17.12 1.97
CA PRO A 156 -12.00 -16.24 1.16
C PRO A 156 -11.60 -16.10 -0.31
N LEU A 157 -10.31 -16.14 -0.63
CA LEU A 157 -9.85 -15.94 -2.01
C LEU A 157 -9.74 -17.23 -2.85
N ARG A 158 -10.05 -18.39 -2.28
CA ARG A 158 -10.29 -19.59 -3.10
C ARG A 158 -11.51 -19.38 -3.98
N LYS A 159 -11.47 -19.87 -5.22
CA LYS A 159 -12.54 -19.67 -6.21
C LYS A 159 -13.83 -20.42 -5.86
N ASP A 160 -13.72 -21.48 -5.09
CA ASP A 160 -14.82 -22.39 -4.69
C ASP A 160 -15.23 -22.29 -3.21
N SER A 161 -14.68 -21.34 -2.43
CA SER A 161 -14.77 -21.40 -0.98
C SER A 161 -16.01 -20.78 -0.37
N MET A 162 -16.51 -19.66 -0.89
CA MET A 162 -17.66 -18.98 -0.28
C MET A 162 -18.39 -18.06 -1.25
N ASP A 163 -19.67 -17.89 -1.01
CA ASP A 163 -20.47 -16.81 -1.58
C ASP A 163 -20.19 -15.51 -0.77
N TYR A 164 -19.65 -14.48 -1.43
CA TYR A 164 -19.36 -13.19 -0.81
C TYR A 164 -20.57 -12.51 -0.15
N ARG A 165 -21.81 -12.93 -0.51
CA ARG A 165 -23.08 -12.41 0.05
C ARG A 165 -23.41 -13.02 1.40
N LEU A 166 -22.82 -14.15 1.73
CA LEU A 166 -23.09 -14.88 2.96
C LEU A 166 -21.96 -14.61 3.95
N ARG A 167 -22.33 -14.11 5.12
CA ARG A 167 -21.39 -14.04 6.23
C ARG A 167 -21.21 -15.45 6.79
N PRO A 168 -19.99 -15.96 6.94
CA PRO A 168 -19.78 -17.23 7.62
C PRO A 168 -20.20 -17.12 9.08
N ASP A 169 -20.76 -18.20 9.63
CA ASP A 169 -21.03 -18.28 11.07
C ASP A 169 -19.69 -18.21 11.82
N PRO A 170 -19.57 -17.31 12.81
CA PRO A 170 -18.36 -17.23 13.60
C PRO A 170 -18.17 -18.54 14.37
N THR A 171 -16.92 -19.00 14.43
CA THR A 171 -16.59 -20.10 15.34
C THR A 171 -16.76 -19.64 16.79
N THR A 172 -16.99 -20.56 17.70
CA THR A 172 -17.00 -20.29 19.15
C THR A 172 -15.59 -20.04 19.69
N ALA A 173 -14.70 -19.46 18.89
CA ALA A 173 -13.37 -19.09 19.32
C ALA A 173 -13.48 -18.18 20.54
N THR A 174 -13.17 -18.76 21.67
CA THR A 174 -13.25 -18.12 22.99
C THR A 174 -12.00 -17.30 23.29
N GLU A 175 -11.05 -17.27 22.37
CA GLU A 175 -9.72 -16.78 22.64
C GLU A 175 -9.43 -15.48 21.89
N THR A 176 -8.84 -14.57 22.61
CA THR A 176 -8.28 -13.31 22.10
C THR A 176 -7.06 -13.62 21.24
N TYR A 177 -6.85 -12.79 20.22
CA TYR A 177 -5.62 -12.82 19.41
C TYR A 177 -4.37 -13.05 20.26
N GLU A 178 -3.60 -14.06 19.92
CA GLU A 178 -2.34 -14.35 20.58
C GLU A 178 -1.30 -13.29 20.24
N PHE A 179 -1.07 -12.38 21.17
CA PHE A 179 0.09 -11.51 21.09
C PHE A 179 1.36 -12.28 21.45
N ILE A 180 2.49 -11.79 20.96
CA ILE A 180 3.79 -12.32 21.40
C ILE A 180 3.88 -12.16 22.91
N ASN A 181 4.06 -13.29 23.62
CA ASN A 181 4.32 -13.28 25.03
C ASN A 181 5.83 -13.13 25.23
N GLU A 182 6.27 -11.96 25.66
CA GLU A 182 7.65 -11.80 26.09
C GLU A 182 7.84 -12.45 27.48
N LYS A 183 8.94 -13.20 27.61
CA LYS A 183 9.33 -13.78 28.89
C LYS A 183 9.93 -12.68 29.75
N GLY A 184 9.29 -12.34 30.87
CA GLY A 184 9.82 -11.37 31.82
C GLY A 184 8.72 -10.66 32.63
N GLU A 185 9.13 -9.79 33.54
CA GLU A 185 8.25 -8.95 34.38
C GLU A 185 7.75 -7.68 33.66
N ALA A 186 7.87 -7.61 32.32
CA ALA A 186 7.46 -6.45 31.53
C ALA A 186 5.98 -6.15 31.73
N ARG A 187 5.67 -4.90 32.04
CA ARG A 187 4.29 -4.42 32.07
C ARG A 187 3.78 -4.20 30.65
N ILE A 188 2.48 -4.41 30.44
CA ILE A 188 1.84 -4.21 29.15
C ILE A 188 1.02 -2.93 29.21
N VAL A 189 1.31 -1.99 28.29
CA VAL A 189 0.50 -0.79 28.06
C VAL A 189 -0.24 -0.96 26.73
N PRO A 190 -1.59 -1.16 26.75
CA PRO A 190 -2.38 -1.27 25.52
C PRO A 190 -2.72 0.12 24.97
N LEU A 191 -2.57 0.29 23.64
CA LEU A 191 -3.10 1.42 22.87
C LEU A 191 -4.11 0.90 21.84
N GLY A 192 -5.33 1.43 21.86
CA GLY A 192 -6.38 0.98 20.95
C GLY A 192 -7.22 -0.18 21.50
N PRO A 193 -8.10 -0.81 20.67
CA PRO A 193 -8.23 -0.59 19.22
C PRO A 193 -8.75 0.78 18.80
N LEU A 194 -9.49 1.50 19.63
CA LEU A 194 -9.89 2.88 19.38
C LEU A 194 -9.09 3.80 20.30
N HIS A 195 -8.24 4.60 19.72
CA HIS A 195 -7.38 5.55 20.44
C HIS A 195 -7.36 6.89 19.73
N ILE A 196 -7.29 7.99 20.49
CA ILE A 196 -7.35 9.36 19.96
C ILE A 196 -6.18 9.69 19.01
N THR A 197 -5.08 8.95 19.09
CA THR A 197 -3.88 9.16 18.27
C THR A 197 -3.90 8.36 16.96
N SER A 198 -4.92 7.53 16.74
CA SER A 198 -5.10 6.82 15.48
C SER A 198 -6.45 7.19 14.88
N ASP A 199 -6.43 7.68 13.64
CA ASP A 199 -7.65 8.09 12.92
C ASP A 199 -8.56 6.88 12.64
N GLU A 200 -7.99 5.68 12.64
CA GLU A 200 -8.65 4.41 12.37
C GLU A 200 -8.18 3.35 13.38
N PRO A 201 -8.96 2.26 13.61
CA PRO A 201 -8.68 1.33 14.69
C PRO A 201 -7.45 0.46 14.46
N GLY A 202 -6.57 0.43 15.45
CA GLY A 202 -5.41 -0.46 15.55
C GLY A 202 -5.12 -0.75 17.03
N HIS A 203 -4.82 -2.01 17.37
CA HIS A 203 -4.50 -2.40 18.74
C HIS A 203 -3.00 -2.66 18.87
N PHE A 204 -2.35 -1.85 19.69
CA PHE A 204 -0.93 -1.96 19.99
C PHE A 204 -0.74 -2.36 21.46
N ARG A 205 0.14 -3.30 21.71
CA ARG A 205 0.59 -3.68 23.05
C ARG A 205 2.06 -3.34 23.19
N LEU A 206 2.35 -2.39 24.04
CA LEU A 206 3.70 -1.98 24.38
C LEU A 206 4.15 -2.77 25.62
N PHE A 207 5.28 -3.46 25.50
CA PHE A 207 5.94 -4.13 26.62
C PHE A 207 6.96 -3.15 27.20
N VAL A 208 6.77 -2.76 28.47
CA VAL A 208 7.52 -1.65 29.05
C VAL A 208 8.23 -2.05 30.35
N ASP A 209 9.40 -1.43 30.58
CA ASP A 209 10.09 -1.38 31.86
C ASP A 209 10.11 0.09 32.31
N GLY A 210 9.33 0.40 33.35
CA GLY A 210 9.04 1.78 33.69
C GLY A 210 8.26 2.49 32.57
N GLU A 211 8.86 3.51 31.94
CA GLU A 211 8.33 4.22 30.80
C GLU A 211 8.97 3.77 29.47
N ASP A 212 10.04 3.00 29.53
CA ASP A 212 10.80 2.58 28.35
C ASP A 212 10.15 1.38 27.66
N ILE A 213 9.96 1.49 26.34
CA ILE A 213 9.42 0.42 25.50
C ILE A 213 10.53 -0.56 25.17
N ILE A 214 10.47 -1.76 25.72
CA ILE A 214 11.42 -2.84 25.44
C ILE A 214 11.01 -3.66 24.20
N ASP A 215 9.71 -3.77 23.94
CA ASP A 215 9.18 -4.40 22.72
C ASP A 215 7.73 -3.95 22.46
N ALA A 216 7.23 -4.28 21.26
CA ALA A 216 5.85 -4.01 20.90
C ALA A 216 5.30 -5.11 19.98
N ASP A 217 4.02 -5.39 20.12
CA ASP A 217 3.25 -6.21 19.19
C ASP A 217 1.94 -5.49 18.87
N TYR A 218 1.34 -5.77 17.72
CA TYR A 218 0.15 -5.06 17.29
C TYR A 218 -0.77 -5.91 16.43
N ARG A 219 -2.06 -5.64 16.56
CA ARG A 219 -3.13 -6.21 15.77
C ARG A 219 -3.80 -5.12 14.95
N LEU A 220 -3.82 -5.31 13.65
CA LEU A 220 -4.43 -4.43 12.66
C LEU A 220 -5.58 -5.14 11.93
N PHE A 221 -5.97 -4.65 10.77
CA PHE A 221 -6.99 -5.23 9.89
C PHE A 221 -8.43 -5.22 10.44
N TYR A 222 -8.75 -4.30 11.35
CA TYR A 222 -10.11 -4.12 11.89
C TYR A 222 -11.11 -3.53 10.88
N VAL A 223 -10.67 -2.86 9.81
CA VAL A 223 -11.51 -2.28 8.74
C VAL A 223 -11.29 -2.93 7.37
N HIS A 224 -10.74 -4.15 7.31
CA HIS A 224 -10.59 -4.91 6.07
C HIS A 224 -11.97 -5.20 5.46
N ARG A 225 -12.20 -4.85 4.17
CA ARG A 225 -13.52 -4.87 3.53
C ARG A 225 -13.68 -5.95 2.47
N GLY A 226 -12.72 -6.85 2.31
CA GLY A 226 -12.77 -7.94 1.34
C GLY A 226 -12.84 -7.46 -0.12
N MET A 227 -12.22 -6.32 -0.45
CA MET A 227 -12.38 -5.64 -1.73
C MET A 227 -11.87 -6.49 -2.90
N GLU A 228 -10.80 -7.28 -2.71
CA GLU A 228 -10.27 -8.18 -3.72
C GLU A 228 -11.32 -9.25 -4.10
N LYS A 229 -11.97 -9.89 -3.12
CA LYS A 229 -13.04 -10.86 -3.38
C LYS A 229 -14.24 -10.22 -4.07
N LEU A 230 -14.61 -9.00 -3.67
CA LEU A 230 -15.71 -8.26 -4.30
C LEU A 230 -15.41 -7.95 -5.78
N ALA A 231 -14.18 -7.49 -6.07
CA ALA A 231 -13.73 -7.23 -7.44
C ALA A 231 -13.78 -8.48 -8.33
N GLU A 232 -13.31 -9.61 -7.81
CA GLU A 232 -13.23 -10.87 -8.57
C GLU A 232 -14.60 -11.53 -8.82
N THR A 233 -15.60 -11.27 -7.97
CA THR A 233 -16.88 -11.99 -8.03
C THR A 233 -18.03 -11.18 -8.63
N ARG A 234 -18.10 -9.88 -8.35
CA ARG A 234 -19.27 -9.08 -8.69
C ARG A 234 -19.04 -8.02 -9.73
N MET A 235 -17.86 -7.40 -9.76
CA MET A 235 -17.59 -6.21 -10.55
C MET A 235 -16.99 -6.54 -11.90
N ASP A 236 -17.27 -5.71 -12.90
CA ASP A 236 -16.55 -5.68 -14.17
C ASP A 236 -15.27 -4.83 -14.05
N TYR A 237 -14.45 -4.84 -15.09
CA TYR A 237 -13.15 -4.13 -15.09
C TYR A 237 -13.29 -2.64 -14.79
N ASP A 238 -14.32 -1.97 -15.35
CA ASP A 238 -14.51 -0.53 -15.15
C ASP A 238 -15.04 -0.22 -13.75
N GLN A 239 -15.91 -1.06 -13.19
CA GLN A 239 -16.41 -0.94 -11.82
C GLN A 239 -15.28 -1.11 -10.79
N VAL A 240 -14.33 -2.01 -11.04
CA VAL A 240 -13.17 -2.18 -10.14
C VAL A 240 -12.30 -0.92 -10.10
N ASN A 241 -12.22 -0.16 -11.19
CA ASN A 241 -11.51 1.12 -11.17
C ASN A 241 -12.11 2.10 -10.15
N PHE A 242 -13.44 2.17 -10.08
CA PHE A 242 -14.14 2.98 -9.05
C PHE A 242 -14.07 2.36 -7.65
N LEU A 243 -13.97 1.03 -7.55
CA LEU A 243 -13.72 0.37 -6.27
C LEU A 243 -12.32 0.71 -5.74
N ALA A 244 -11.31 0.74 -6.61
CA ALA A 244 -9.94 1.09 -6.28
C ALA A 244 -9.83 2.49 -5.63
N ASP A 245 -10.56 3.49 -6.15
CA ASP A 245 -10.67 4.80 -5.51
C ASP A 245 -11.16 4.73 -4.04
N ARG A 246 -11.88 3.69 -3.64
CA ARG A 246 -12.47 3.52 -2.30
C ARG A 246 -11.65 2.62 -1.39
N VAL A 247 -10.52 2.15 -1.85
CA VAL A 247 -9.55 1.45 -0.98
C VAL A 247 -9.10 2.37 0.15
N CYS A 248 -8.88 3.65 -0.15
CA CYS A 248 -8.42 4.63 0.81
C CYS A 248 -9.23 5.93 0.76
N GLY A 249 -9.52 6.50 1.94
CA GLY A 249 -10.14 7.82 2.06
C GLY A 249 -9.18 8.98 1.77
N ILE A 250 -7.88 8.74 1.72
CA ILE A 250 -6.83 9.77 1.54
C ILE A 250 -6.15 9.63 0.18
N CYS A 251 -5.66 8.44 -0.20
CA CYS A 251 -4.92 8.16 -1.43
C CYS A 251 -5.70 7.29 -2.43
N GLY A 252 -7.00 7.49 -2.57
CA GLY A 252 -7.85 6.66 -3.42
C GLY A 252 -7.54 6.80 -4.91
N PHE A 253 -7.23 7.98 -5.39
CA PHE A 253 -6.87 8.21 -6.78
C PHE A 253 -5.59 7.46 -7.17
N THR A 254 -4.61 7.43 -6.28
CA THR A 254 -3.39 6.61 -6.44
C THR A 254 -3.72 5.16 -6.72
N HIS A 255 -4.62 4.55 -5.93
CA HIS A 255 -5.07 3.16 -6.14
C HIS A 255 -5.78 2.96 -7.47
N SER A 256 -6.66 3.88 -7.89
CA SER A 256 -7.33 3.74 -9.19
C SER A 256 -6.38 3.89 -10.37
N VAL A 257 -5.37 4.76 -10.27
CA VAL A 257 -4.31 4.87 -11.29
C VAL A 257 -3.46 3.60 -11.33
N ALA A 258 -3.06 3.03 -10.19
CA ALA A 258 -2.32 1.77 -10.14
C ALA A 258 -3.13 0.63 -10.76
N TYR A 259 -4.42 0.53 -10.46
CA TYR A 259 -5.30 -0.45 -11.09
C TYR A 259 -5.41 -0.25 -12.60
N ALA A 260 -5.73 0.97 -13.06
CA ALA A 260 -5.84 1.26 -14.49
C ALA A 260 -4.52 0.94 -15.22
N ASN A 261 -3.38 1.35 -14.67
CA ASN A 261 -2.06 1.03 -15.22
C ASN A 261 -1.83 -0.49 -15.34
N SER A 262 -2.32 -1.31 -14.38
CA SER A 262 -2.19 -2.77 -14.46
C SER A 262 -2.99 -3.36 -15.61
N VAL A 263 -4.22 -2.89 -15.85
CA VAL A 263 -5.07 -3.35 -16.94
C VAL A 263 -4.56 -2.84 -18.28
N GLU A 264 -4.19 -1.55 -18.37
CA GLU A 264 -3.63 -0.92 -19.57
C GLU A 264 -2.33 -1.62 -20.01
N SER A 265 -1.45 -1.92 -19.04
CA SER A 265 -0.21 -2.67 -19.28
C SER A 265 -0.50 -4.09 -19.77
N ALA A 266 -1.44 -4.81 -19.15
CA ALA A 266 -1.82 -6.17 -19.54
C ALA A 266 -2.35 -6.22 -20.99
N LEU A 267 -3.03 -5.17 -21.43
CA LEU A 267 -3.60 -5.06 -22.76
C LEU A 267 -2.70 -4.35 -23.78
N GLY A 268 -1.58 -3.77 -23.34
CA GLY A 268 -0.69 -2.97 -24.20
C GLY A 268 -1.33 -1.65 -24.66
N ILE A 269 -2.25 -1.09 -23.88
CA ILE A 269 -2.92 0.16 -24.21
C ILE A 269 -1.98 1.34 -23.94
N GLN A 270 -1.74 2.16 -24.97
CA GLN A 270 -1.06 3.44 -24.82
C GLN A 270 -2.12 4.54 -24.67
N ILE A 271 -2.21 5.13 -23.50
CA ILE A 271 -3.15 6.23 -23.25
C ILE A 271 -2.63 7.55 -23.83
N PRO A 272 -3.54 8.52 -24.13
CA PRO A 272 -3.12 9.83 -24.62
C PRO A 272 -2.21 10.56 -23.64
N LYS A 273 -1.14 11.20 -24.13
CA LYS A 273 -0.16 11.91 -23.30
C LYS A 273 -0.79 12.98 -22.41
N ARG A 274 -1.83 13.66 -22.91
CA ARG A 274 -2.60 14.62 -22.14
C ARG A 274 -3.26 13.98 -20.91
N ALA A 275 -3.82 12.77 -21.06
CA ALA A 275 -4.42 12.02 -19.95
C ALA A 275 -3.37 11.59 -18.91
N GLU A 276 -2.19 11.14 -19.35
CA GLU A 276 -1.08 10.83 -18.45
C GLU A 276 -0.73 12.02 -17.56
N TRP A 277 -0.60 13.21 -18.14
CA TRP A 277 -0.25 14.42 -17.42
C TRP A 277 -1.36 14.87 -16.46
N ILE A 278 -2.63 14.76 -16.85
CA ILE A 278 -3.76 15.03 -15.95
C ILE A 278 -3.75 14.07 -14.76
N ARG A 279 -3.49 12.76 -14.98
CA ARG A 279 -3.32 11.80 -13.88
C ARG A 279 -2.21 12.23 -12.93
N ALA A 280 -1.05 12.63 -13.44
CA ALA A 280 0.08 13.04 -12.61
C ALA A 280 -0.22 14.33 -11.84
N ILE A 281 -0.88 15.33 -12.43
CA ILE A 281 -1.32 16.53 -11.71
C ILE A 281 -2.23 16.15 -10.51
N LEU A 282 -3.21 15.27 -10.73
CA LEU A 282 -4.13 14.85 -9.69
C LEU A 282 -3.47 13.98 -8.61
N LEU A 283 -2.47 13.18 -8.97
CA LEU A 283 -1.63 12.45 -8.00
C LEU A 283 -0.84 13.40 -7.10
N GLU A 284 -0.30 14.50 -7.66
CA GLU A 284 0.40 15.49 -6.85
C GLU A 284 -0.56 16.34 -6.00
N VAL A 285 -1.77 16.65 -6.47
CA VAL A 285 -2.82 17.25 -5.65
C VAL A 285 -3.20 16.35 -4.47
N GLU A 286 -3.30 15.04 -4.70
CA GLU A 286 -3.54 14.06 -3.64
C GLU A 286 -2.37 13.99 -2.65
N ARG A 287 -1.12 14.08 -3.12
CA ARG A 287 0.07 14.14 -2.26
C ARG A 287 0.07 15.38 -1.37
N LEU A 288 -0.26 16.55 -1.92
CA LEU A 288 -0.35 17.79 -1.15
C LEU A 288 -1.31 17.65 0.02
N HIS A 289 -2.55 17.23 -0.24
CA HIS A 289 -3.54 17.12 0.82
C HIS A 289 -3.18 16.06 1.88
N SER A 290 -2.50 14.99 1.49
CA SER A 290 -2.08 13.91 2.38
C SER A 290 -0.90 14.32 3.26
N HIS A 291 0.13 14.93 2.69
CA HIS A 291 1.28 15.39 3.47
C HIS A 291 0.90 16.52 4.43
N LEU A 292 0.03 17.45 4.02
CA LEU A 292 -0.46 18.50 4.92
C LEU A 292 -1.28 17.94 6.07
N LEU A 293 -2.04 16.85 5.87
CA LEU A 293 -2.69 16.11 6.94
C LEU A 293 -1.67 15.56 7.94
N ASN A 294 -0.66 14.86 7.45
CA ASN A 294 0.36 14.24 8.32
C ASN A 294 1.20 15.27 9.06
N LEU A 295 1.59 16.38 8.43
CA LEU A 295 2.31 17.48 9.08
C LEU A 295 1.47 18.14 10.19
N GLY A 296 0.17 18.29 9.96
CA GLY A 296 -0.76 18.73 10.99
C GLY A 296 -0.83 17.75 12.16
N LEU A 297 -1.05 16.47 11.92
CA LEU A 297 -1.08 15.44 12.96
C LEU A 297 0.25 15.33 13.71
N SER A 298 1.38 15.42 13.02
CA SER A 298 2.70 15.44 13.65
C SER A 298 2.87 16.63 14.61
N SER A 299 2.33 17.80 14.23
CA SER A 299 2.28 18.97 15.11
C SER A 299 1.44 18.70 16.36
N HIS A 300 0.27 18.09 16.21
CA HIS A 300 -0.62 17.72 17.32
C HIS A 300 0.07 16.74 18.29
N PHE A 301 0.69 15.66 17.79
CA PHE A 301 1.36 14.66 18.62
C PHE A 301 2.58 15.19 19.39
N THR A 302 3.16 16.32 18.94
CA THR A 302 4.22 17.02 19.66
C THR A 302 3.72 18.10 20.60
N GLY A 303 2.38 18.27 20.71
CA GLY A 303 1.76 19.30 21.56
C GLY A 303 1.70 20.70 20.92
N PHE A 304 1.91 20.81 19.61
CA PHE A 304 1.84 22.07 18.87
C PHE A 304 0.50 22.22 18.13
N ASP A 305 -0.60 22.37 18.88
CA ASP A 305 -1.96 22.44 18.34
C ASP A 305 -2.21 23.64 17.41
N THR A 306 -1.53 24.76 17.63
CA THR A 306 -1.59 25.89 16.70
C THR A 306 -1.07 25.49 15.31
N GLY A 307 0.03 24.75 15.24
CA GLY A 307 0.54 24.17 13.99
C GLY A 307 -0.46 23.24 13.34
N PHE A 308 -1.06 22.32 14.11
CA PHE A 308 -2.11 21.42 13.65
C PHE A 308 -3.23 22.18 12.94
N MET A 309 -3.81 23.19 13.61
CA MET A 309 -4.90 24.00 13.05
C MET A 309 -4.49 24.74 11.77
N GLN A 310 -3.26 25.28 11.71
CA GLN A 310 -2.77 26.00 10.55
C GLN A 310 -2.50 25.08 9.36
N PHE A 311 -1.91 23.90 9.56
CA PHE A 311 -1.75 22.92 8.48
C PHE A 311 -3.09 22.46 7.92
N PHE A 312 -4.09 22.23 8.76
CA PHE A 312 -5.45 21.89 8.32
C PHE A 312 -6.10 23.03 7.55
N ARG A 313 -5.91 24.30 7.96
CA ARG A 313 -6.40 25.47 7.23
C ARG A 313 -5.77 25.56 5.83
N VAL A 314 -4.46 25.38 5.71
CA VAL A 314 -3.79 25.41 4.40
C VAL A 314 -4.20 24.20 3.56
N ARG A 315 -4.38 23.02 4.18
CA ARG A 315 -4.90 21.82 3.52
C ARG A 315 -6.24 22.03 2.85
N GLU A 316 -7.12 22.88 3.40
CA GLU A 316 -8.39 23.22 2.75
C GLU A 316 -8.21 23.83 1.34
N LYS A 317 -7.12 24.54 1.09
CA LYS A 317 -6.81 25.04 -0.26
C LYS A 317 -6.51 23.89 -1.23
N SER A 318 -5.83 22.82 -0.78
CA SER A 318 -5.61 21.63 -1.61
C SER A 318 -6.92 20.87 -1.90
N MET A 319 -7.87 20.87 -0.95
CA MET A 319 -9.21 20.32 -1.16
C MET A 319 -10.03 21.16 -2.14
N THR A 320 -9.92 22.49 -2.07
CA THR A 320 -10.52 23.41 -3.05
C THR A 320 -9.90 23.21 -4.43
N LEU A 321 -8.59 23.02 -4.50
CA LEU A 321 -7.91 22.72 -5.77
C LEU A 321 -8.44 21.43 -6.39
N ALA A 322 -8.59 20.36 -5.61
CA ALA A 322 -9.22 19.12 -6.07
C ALA A 322 -10.62 19.37 -6.62
N GLU A 323 -11.45 20.18 -5.93
CA GLU A 323 -12.80 20.52 -6.36
C GLU A 323 -12.82 21.31 -7.67
N VAL A 324 -11.92 22.29 -7.83
CA VAL A 324 -11.76 23.06 -9.08
C VAL A 324 -11.45 22.11 -10.26
N LEU A 325 -10.56 21.15 -10.07
CA LEU A 325 -10.10 20.28 -11.15
C LEU A 325 -11.05 19.11 -11.44
N THR A 326 -11.73 18.58 -10.42
CA THR A 326 -12.52 17.34 -10.54
C THR A 326 -14.01 17.52 -10.33
N GLY A 327 -14.43 18.62 -9.72
CA GLY A 327 -15.81 18.85 -9.28
C GLY A 327 -16.16 18.22 -7.94
N ALA A 328 -15.17 17.66 -7.23
CA ALA A 328 -15.34 17.10 -5.88
C ALA A 328 -14.09 17.40 -5.04
N ARG A 329 -14.27 17.51 -3.72
CA ARG A 329 -13.16 17.74 -2.77
C ARG A 329 -12.13 16.60 -2.71
N LYS A 330 -12.46 15.46 -3.33
CA LYS A 330 -11.58 14.31 -3.56
C LYS A 330 -11.45 14.07 -5.06
N THR A 331 -10.34 13.50 -5.47
CA THR A 331 -9.99 13.21 -6.86
C THR A 331 -10.68 11.96 -7.45
N TYR A 332 -11.68 11.42 -6.73
CA TYR A 332 -12.35 10.16 -7.07
C TYR A 332 -13.16 10.22 -8.37
N GLY A 333 -13.19 9.09 -9.08
CA GLY A 333 -14.01 8.87 -10.27
C GLY A 333 -13.56 9.67 -11.49
N ILE A 334 -12.35 10.18 -11.53
CA ILE A 334 -11.78 10.88 -12.69
C ILE A 334 -11.00 9.90 -13.57
N ASN A 335 -10.30 8.95 -12.98
CA ASN A 335 -9.53 7.97 -13.73
C ASN A 335 -10.44 6.95 -14.41
N LEU A 336 -10.13 6.61 -15.66
CA LEU A 336 -10.76 5.55 -16.46
C LEU A 336 -9.67 4.67 -17.08
N ILE A 337 -9.98 3.41 -17.37
CA ILE A 337 -9.11 2.59 -18.21
C ILE A 337 -9.07 3.24 -19.59
N GLY A 338 -7.88 3.54 -20.10
CA GLY A 338 -7.67 4.27 -21.35
C GLY A 338 -7.46 5.77 -21.20
N GLY A 339 -7.60 6.36 -19.99
CA GLY A 339 -7.37 7.79 -19.80
C GLY A 339 -8.11 8.40 -18.60
N VAL A 340 -8.70 9.58 -18.81
CA VAL A 340 -9.44 10.32 -17.77
C VAL A 340 -10.79 10.81 -18.26
N ARG A 341 -11.75 10.95 -17.34
CA ARG A 341 -13.13 11.33 -17.63
C ARG A 341 -13.32 12.82 -17.88
N ARG A 342 -12.45 13.65 -17.38
CA ARG A 342 -12.55 15.12 -17.47
C ARG A 342 -11.23 15.73 -17.89
N ASP A 343 -11.34 16.75 -18.73
CA ASP A 343 -10.21 17.57 -19.16
C ASP A 343 -9.98 18.73 -18.21
N MET A 344 -8.78 19.27 -18.23
CA MET A 344 -8.42 20.49 -17.51
C MET A 344 -8.60 21.72 -18.41
N LEU A 345 -9.61 22.54 -18.10
CA LEU A 345 -9.96 23.75 -18.84
C LEU A 345 -9.03 24.92 -18.51
N LYS A 346 -8.95 25.93 -19.41
CA LYS A 346 -8.08 27.09 -19.22
C LYS A 346 -8.30 27.81 -17.89
N HIS A 347 -9.55 28.11 -17.53
CA HIS A 347 -9.87 28.81 -16.26
C HIS A 347 -9.50 27.99 -15.03
N GLN A 348 -9.56 26.63 -15.11
CA GLN A 348 -9.14 25.75 -14.03
C GLN A 348 -7.62 25.77 -13.85
N ARG A 349 -6.84 25.85 -14.95
CA ARG A 349 -5.39 26.02 -14.90
C ARG A 349 -4.99 27.33 -14.22
N GLU A 350 -5.64 28.43 -14.58
CA GLU A 350 -5.41 29.75 -13.96
C GLU A 350 -5.72 29.74 -12.45
N GLN A 351 -6.83 29.09 -12.05
CA GLN A 351 -7.16 28.90 -10.63
C GLN A 351 -6.18 27.98 -9.90
N CYS A 352 -5.69 26.93 -10.56
CA CYS A 352 -4.69 26.02 -10.03
C CYS A 352 -3.40 26.76 -9.67
N ILE A 353 -2.82 27.51 -10.62
CA ILE A 353 -1.61 28.30 -10.40
C ILE A 353 -1.78 29.30 -9.26
N LYS A 354 -2.94 29.98 -9.20
CA LYS A 354 -3.25 30.93 -8.13
C LYS A 354 -3.27 30.23 -6.76
N LEU A 355 -4.00 29.14 -6.61
CA LEU A 355 -4.10 28.40 -5.33
C LEU A 355 -2.76 27.82 -4.88
N ILE A 356 -1.96 27.27 -5.82
CA ILE A 356 -0.61 26.77 -5.54
C ILE A 356 0.29 27.92 -5.06
N GLY A 357 0.26 29.08 -5.71
CA GLY A 357 1.00 30.27 -5.29
C GLY A 357 0.66 30.72 -3.87
N GLU A 358 -0.65 30.81 -3.56
CA GLU A 358 -1.10 31.14 -2.21
C GLU A 358 -0.68 30.13 -1.15
N MET A 359 -0.79 28.82 -1.46
CA MET A 359 -0.33 27.76 -0.55
C MET A 359 1.17 27.84 -0.31
N ARG A 360 1.97 28.07 -1.34
CA ARG A 360 3.43 28.16 -1.26
C ARG A 360 3.89 29.25 -0.31
N GLU A 361 3.28 30.46 -0.39
CA GLU A 361 3.65 31.57 0.50
C GLU A 361 3.28 31.29 1.96
N GLU A 362 2.10 30.74 2.21
CA GLU A 362 1.69 30.39 3.57
C GLU A 362 2.54 29.25 4.16
N LEU A 363 2.87 28.25 3.36
CA LEU A 363 3.64 27.09 3.81
C LEU A 363 5.11 27.44 4.11
N LYS A 364 5.73 28.38 3.39
CA LYS A 364 7.08 28.87 3.73
C LYS A 364 7.14 29.33 5.19
N THR A 365 6.21 30.17 5.59
CA THR A 365 6.15 30.68 6.97
C THR A 365 5.80 29.56 7.97
N LEU A 366 4.82 28.73 7.64
CA LEU A 366 4.35 27.69 8.55
C LEU A 366 5.39 26.59 8.80
N THR A 367 6.10 26.16 7.75
CA THR A 367 7.17 25.16 7.88
C THR A 367 8.40 25.71 8.59
N ASP A 368 8.71 26.99 8.41
CA ASP A 368 9.79 27.66 9.16
C ASP A 368 9.46 27.70 10.66
N ILE A 369 8.24 28.09 11.03
CA ILE A 369 7.76 28.05 12.41
C ILE A 369 7.84 26.62 12.98
N LEU A 370 7.38 25.62 12.22
CA LEU A 370 7.41 24.23 12.65
C LEU A 370 8.83 23.78 12.98
N LEU A 371 9.76 23.96 12.05
CA LEU A 371 11.14 23.47 12.19
C LEU A 371 11.96 24.24 13.25
N ASN A 372 11.59 25.50 13.55
CA ASN A 372 12.26 26.32 14.56
C ASN A 372 11.55 26.31 15.94
N THR A 373 10.52 25.48 16.12
CA THR A 373 9.84 25.32 17.41
C THR A 373 10.60 24.30 18.28
N PRO A 374 11.18 24.70 19.44
CA PRO A 374 12.05 23.83 20.26
C PRO A 374 11.38 22.53 20.69
N ASN A 375 10.09 22.54 21.01
CA ASN A 375 9.36 21.33 21.39
C ASN A 375 9.31 20.30 20.27
N ILE A 376 9.25 20.74 19.01
CA ILE A 376 9.25 19.86 17.86
C ILE A 376 10.60 19.13 17.76
N GLU A 377 11.69 19.88 17.83
CA GLU A 377 13.04 19.31 17.78
C GLU A 377 13.25 18.30 18.92
N GLN A 378 12.93 18.68 20.17
CA GLN A 378 13.11 17.82 21.35
C GLN A 378 12.29 16.53 21.30
N ARG A 379 11.11 16.55 20.67
CA ARG A 379 10.20 15.41 20.59
C ARG A 379 10.42 14.54 19.34
N THR A 380 11.20 14.99 18.35
CA THR A 380 11.30 14.30 17.05
C THR A 380 12.71 13.85 16.70
N VAL A 381 13.75 14.51 17.21
CA VAL A 381 15.15 14.13 16.98
C VAL A 381 15.50 12.87 17.77
N GLY A 382 16.02 11.86 17.07
CA GLY A 382 16.41 10.58 17.65
C GLY A 382 15.25 9.69 18.10
N VAL A 383 13.99 10.12 17.90
CA VAL A 383 12.79 9.37 18.28
C VAL A 383 12.30 8.52 17.11
N GLY A 384 11.97 7.25 17.38
CA GLY A 384 11.41 6.33 16.40
C GLY A 384 12.32 6.08 15.20
N VAL A 385 13.60 5.85 15.47
CA VAL A 385 14.62 5.65 14.43
C VAL A 385 14.37 4.36 13.66
N LEU A 386 14.25 4.45 12.37
CA LEU A 386 14.30 3.32 11.44
C LEU A 386 15.74 3.17 10.93
N ALA A 387 16.49 2.26 11.52
CA ALA A 387 17.87 1.99 11.13
C ALA A 387 17.94 1.46 9.68
N LYS A 388 19.02 1.78 8.98
CA LYS A 388 19.17 1.51 7.54
C LYS A 388 19.18 0.02 7.21
N ASP A 389 19.75 -0.81 8.07
CA ASP A 389 19.75 -2.28 7.96
C ASP A 389 18.34 -2.86 8.11
N ILE A 390 17.57 -2.38 9.11
CA ILE A 390 16.17 -2.78 9.29
C ILE A 390 15.32 -2.34 8.08
N ALA A 391 15.53 -1.12 7.58
CA ALA A 391 14.86 -0.65 6.38
C ALA A 391 15.18 -1.54 5.17
N ARG A 392 16.42 -1.98 5.01
CA ARG A 392 16.82 -2.90 3.94
C ARG A 392 16.16 -4.27 4.10
N ASP A 393 16.12 -4.81 5.31
CA ASP A 393 15.58 -6.14 5.61
C ASP A 393 14.06 -6.25 5.39
N PHE A 394 13.29 -5.16 5.57
CA PHE A 394 11.83 -5.17 5.52
C PHE A 394 11.23 -4.49 4.29
N SER A 395 12.03 -3.86 3.43
CA SER A 395 11.56 -3.16 2.22
C SER A 395 10.39 -2.17 2.44
N PRO A 396 10.41 -1.29 3.46
CA PRO A 396 9.41 -0.25 3.55
C PRO A 396 9.55 0.74 2.38
N VAL A 397 8.56 1.62 2.20
CA VAL A 397 8.46 2.49 1.03
C VAL A 397 8.18 3.95 1.42
N GLY A 398 8.41 4.86 0.48
CA GLY A 398 8.03 6.26 0.60
C GLY A 398 8.88 7.08 1.58
N PRO A 399 8.29 8.09 2.27
CA PRO A 399 9.00 8.93 3.23
C PRO A 399 9.68 8.15 4.36
N MET A 400 9.20 6.93 4.66
CA MET A 400 9.81 6.05 5.65
C MET A 400 11.26 5.71 5.30
N ILE A 401 11.50 5.23 4.08
CA ILE A 401 12.86 4.87 3.66
C ILE A 401 13.68 6.08 3.24
N ARG A 402 13.03 7.10 2.67
CA ARG A 402 13.73 8.34 2.30
C ARG A 402 14.26 9.07 3.54
N GLY A 403 13.54 9.01 4.66
CA GLY A 403 14.02 9.47 5.96
C GLY A 403 15.19 8.66 6.53
N SER A 404 15.44 7.44 6.04
CA SER A 404 16.53 6.54 6.44
C SER A 404 17.68 6.46 5.40
N GLY A 405 17.75 7.39 4.46
CA GLY A 405 18.87 7.55 3.53
C GLY A 405 18.78 6.73 2.23
N PHE A 406 17.60 6.21 1.87
CA PHE A 406 17.41 5.55 0.58
C PHE A 406 16.78 6.49 -0.43
N ALA A 407 17.46 6.72 -1.54
CA ALA A 407 16.97 7.56 -2.64
C ALA A 407 16.03 6.78 -3.56
N ARG A 408 14.91 6.25 -3.00
CA ARG A 408 13.95 5.44 -3.72
C ARG A 408 12.58 6.13 -3.84
N ASP A 409 12.13 6.30 -5.08
CA ASP A 409 10.82 6.82 -5.45
C ASP A 409 10.40 6.20 -6.78
N VAL A 410 9.23 5.60 -6.83
CA VAL A 410 8.75 4.87 -8.01
C VAL A 410 8.63 5.79 -9.23
N ARG A 411 8.31 7.06 -9.03
CA ARG A 411 8.26 8.06 -10.11
C ARG A 411 9.60 8.24 -10.84
N LYS A 412 10.73 7.93 -10.16
CA LYS A 412 12.11 7.97 -10.72
C LYS A 412 12.60 6.59 -11.16
N VAL A 413 12.29 5.56 -10.40
CA VAL A 413 12.80 4.19 -10.66
C VAL A 413 12.01 3.54 -11.81
N HIS A 414 10.69 3.60 -11.77
CA HIS A 414 9.78 3.06 -12.78
C HIS A 414 8.77 4.13 -13.21
N PRO A 415 9.18 5.12 -14.02
CA PRO A 415 8.31 6.23 -14.39
C PRO A 415 6.98 5.77 -15.00
N PHE A 416 5.89 6.39 -14.57
CA PHE A 416 4.54 6.15 -15.03
C PHE A 416 3.82 7.50 -15.21
N SER A 417 2.65 7.52 -15.88
CA SER A 417 1.80 8.73 -16.04
C SER A 417 2.57 10.00 -16.41
N GLY A 418 3.54 9.90 -17.31
CA GLY A 418 4.33 11.04 -17.78
C GLY A 418 5.45 11.52 -16.86
N TYR A 419 5.67 10.94 -15.67
CA TYR A 419 6.74 11.36 -14.76
C TYR A 419 8.15 11.23 -15.36
N GLY A 420 8.35 10.42 -16.38
CA GLY A 420 9.62 10.31 -17.10
C GLY A 420 10.04 11.60 -17.83
N ASP A 421 9.07 12.44 -18.19
CA ASP A 421 9.28 13.71 -18.92
C ASP A 421 9.33 14.93 -17.99
N ILE A 422 9.09 14.76 -16.69
CA ILE A 422 8.95 15.87 -15.73
C ILE A 422 10.23 16.00 -14.90
N PRO A 423 10.88 17.18 -14.90
CA PRO A 423 11.99 17.43 -14.01
C PRO A 423 11.48 17.61 -12.57
N PHE A 424 11.96 16.81 -11.63
CA PHE A 424 11.71 16.99 -10.21
C PHE A 424 12.86 16.42 -9.37
N ASN A 425 12.98 16.90 -8.13
CA ASN A 425 14.01 16.48 -7.19
C ASN A 425 13.50 15.40 -6.25
N LEU A 426 14.41 14.55 -5.78
CA LEU A 426 14.14 13.56 -4.75
C LEU A 426 14.87 13.99 -3.47
N PHE A 427 14.17 13.93 -2.34
CA PHE A 427 14.69 14.36 -1.05
C PHE A 427 14.89 13.17 -0.12
N THR A 428 16.05 13.13 0.53
CA THR A 428 16.39 12.11 1.52
C THR A 428 16.98 12.74 2.76
N GLU A 429 16.79 12.08 3.90
CA GLU A 429 17.42 12.37 5.18
C GLU A 429 18.13 11.09 5.67
N ALA A 430 19.11 11.20 6.55
CA ALA A 430 19.95 10.06 6.91
C ALA A 430 19.67 9.49 8.31
N ASN A 431 19.04 10.27 9.23
CA ASN A 431 18.92 9.90 10.64
C ASN A 431 17.85 8.85 10.91
N GLY A 432 16.88 8.65 10.02
CA GLY A 432 15.81 7.67 10.16
C GLY A 432 14.78 7.97 11.26
N ASP A 433 14.87 9.12 11.91
CA ASP A 433 13.99 9.54 13.01
C ASP A 433 12.68 10.21 12.52
N VAL A 434 11.83 10.60 13.44
CA VAL A 434 10.57 11.30 13.15
C VAL A 434 10.85 12.61 12.42
N LEU A 435 11.85 13.41 12.84
CA LEU A 435 12.18 14.69 12.20
C LEU A 435 12.60 14.50 10.75
N SER A 436 13.38 13.48 10.46
CA SER A 436 13.80 13.13 9.09
C SER A 436 12.58 12.88 8.19
N ARG A 437 11.60 12.10 8.67
CA ARG A 437 10.37 11.85 7.93
C ARG A 437 9.51 13.10 7.74
N VAL A 438 9.47 14.00 8.73
CA VAL A 438 8.80 15.31 8.63
C VAL A 438 9.46 16.20 7.58
N LYS A 439 10.80 16.31 7.60
CA LYS A 439 11.57 17.09 6.61
C LYS A 439 11.38 16.58 5.18
N VAL A 440 11.41 15.25 4.98
CA VAL A 440 11.13 14.65 3.67
C VAL A 440 9.75 15.08 3.18
N ARG A 441 8.71 14.99 4.00
CA ARG A 441 7.35 15.39 3.61
C ARG A 441 7.23 16.89 3.31
N ILE A 442 7.88 17.74 4.09
CA ILE A 442 7.92 19.19 3.81
C ILE A 442 8.50 19.44 2.43
N ASN A 443 9.65 18.86 2.13
CA ASN A 443 10.29 19.02 0.83
C ASN A 443 9.44 18.48 -0.32
N GLU A 444 8.79 17.33 -0.12
CA GLU A 444 7.87 16.74 -1.09
C GLU A 444 6.61 17.60 -1.33
N VAL A 445 6.11 18.34 -0.33
CA VAL A 445 5.02 19.29 -0.51
C VAL A 445 5.43 20.41 -1.46
N PHE A 446 6.62 21.01 -1.26
CA PHE A 446 7.12 22.06 -2.15
C PHE A 446 7.40 21.52 -3.55
N GLU A 447 7.97 20.32 -3.65
CA GLU A 447 8.25 19.72 -4.95
C GLU A 447 6.97 19.33 -5.70
N SER A 448 5.93 18.86 -5.01
CA SER A 448 4.62 18.61 -5.63
C SER A 448 4.03 19.89 -6.24
N MET A 449 4.18 21.03 -5.56
CA MET A 449 3.78 22.32 -6.11
C MET A 449 4.60 22.70 -7.35
N ASN A 450 5.92 22.43 -7.38
CA ASN A 450 6.76 22.67 -8.54
C ASN A 450 6.37 21.77 -9.72
N ILE A 451 6.11 20.49 -9.46
CA ILE A 451 5.63 19.54 -10.46
C ILE A 451 4.29 20.00 -11.05
N ILE A 452 3.32 20.41 -10.21
CA ILE A 452 2.02 20.89 -10.68
C ILE A 452 2.19 22.14 -11.56
N ASP A 453 2.97 23.13 -11.13
CA ASP A 453 3.23 24.35 -11.91
C ASP A 453 3.82 24.01 -13.28
N TYR A 454 4.88 23.17 -13.30
CA TYR A 454 5.51 22.75 -14.55
C TYR A 454 4.53 22.04 -15.50
N MET A 455 3.71 21.13 -14.96
CA MET A 455 2.78 20.35 -15.78
C MET A 455 1.60 21.17 -16.29
N VAL A 456 1.08 22.11 -15.48
CA VAL A 456 -0.01 22.99 -15.89
C VAL A 456 0.43 23.93 -17.00
N ASP A 457 1.66 24.45 -16.93
CA ASP A 457 2.23 25.34 -17.94
C ASP A 457 2.53 24.61 -19.25
N ASN A 458 2.97 23.34 -19.18
CA ASN A 458 3.40 22.53 -20.31
C ASN A 458 2.38 21.44 -20.72
N LEU A 459 1.13 21.51 -20.27
CA LEU A 459 0.12 20.47 -20.48
C LEU A 459 -0.11 20.22 -22.00
N PRO A 460 0.21 19.00 -22.51
CA PRO A 460 0.08 18.70 -23.92
C PRO A 460 -1.37 18.87 -24.42
N SER A 461 -1.51 19.26 -25.68
CA SER A 461 -2.81 19.23 -26.39
C SER A 461 -3.13 17.79 -26.81
N GLY A 462 -4.40 17.49 -27.05
CA GLY A 462 -4.84 16.20 -27.58
C GLY A 462 -6.02 15.59 -26.82
N GLU A 463 -6.29 14.35 -27.11
CA GLU A 463 -7.36 13.57 -26.48
C GLU A 463 -7.03 13.24 -25.02
N ILE A 464 -8.06 12.93 -24.24
CA ILE A 464 -7.95 12.56 -22.81
C ILE A 464 -8.37 11.11 -22.55
N LEU A 465 -8.89 10.42 -23.55
CA LEU A 465 -9.39 9.05 -23.45
C LEU A 465 -9.15 8.33 -24.76
N LYS A 466 -8.62 7.12 -24.67
CA LYS A 466 -8.56 6.14 -25.76
C LYS A 466 -9.67 5.14 -25.59
N GLU A 467 -10.51 5.02 -26.59
CA GLU A 467 -11.60 4.05 -26.65
C GLU A 467 -11.32 2.93 -27.68
N GLY A 468 -12.21 1.94 -27.74
CA GLY A 468 -12.20 0.92 -28.80
C GLY A 468 -11.16 -0.19 -28.62
N PHE A 469 -10.72 -0.47 -27.39
CA PHE A 469 -9.89 -1.64 -27.08
C PHE A 469 -10.73 -2.81 -26.56
N ASN A 470 -10.20 -4.03 -26.74
CA ASN A 470 -10.85 -5.25 -26.29
C ASN A 470 -10.12 -5.86 -25.08
N TYR A 471 -10.89 -6.28 -24.09
CA TYR A 471 -10.37 -7.03 -22.96
C TYR A 471 -10.09 -8.48 -23.36
N THR A 472 -8.86 -8.92 -23.13
CA THR A 472 -8.42 -10.28 -23.44
C THR A 472 -8.22 -11.08 -22.16
N PRO A 473 -9.04 -12.09 -21.87
CA PRO A 473 -8.87 -12.96 -20.71
C PRO A 473 -7.49 -13.64 -20.67
N GLY A 474 -6.98 -13.88 -19.46
CA GLY A 474 -5.67 -14.49 -19.22
C GLY A 474 -4.50 -13.51 -19.22
N ARG A 475 -4.66 -12.30 -19.76
CA ARG A 475 -3.62 -11.28 -19.69
C ARG A 475 -3.47 -10.74 -18.27
N PHE A 476 -2.24 -10.47 -17.86
CA PHE A 476 -1.93 -9.90 -16.54
C PHE A 476 -0.75 -8.93 -16.60
N ALA A 477 -0.71 -7.99 -15.69
CA ALA A 477 0.43 -7.11 -15.49
C ALA A 477 0.40 -6.45 -14.10
N LEU A 478 1.53 -5.84 -13.74
CA LEU A 478 1.65 -4.92 -12.63
C LEU A 478 1.29 -3.50 -13.06
N GLY A 479 0.60 -2.79 -12.19
CA GLY A 479 0.45 -1.35 -12.26
C GLY A 479 0.97 -0.73 -10.96
N ILE A 480 1.71 0.35 -11.08
CA ILE A 480 2.42 0.97 -9.97
C ILE A 480 2.16 2.47 -9.93
N THR A 481 2.22 3.00 -8.74
CA THR A 481 2.20 4.45 -8.46
C THR A 481 3.04 4.75 -7.22
N GLU A 482 3.40 6.00 -7.03
CA GLU A 482 3.98 6.50 -5.78
C GLU A 482 2.89 7.26 -5.02
N ALA A 483 2.25 6.59 -4.07
CA ALA A 483 1.34 7.23 -3.13
C ALA A 483 2.10 8.22 -2.22
N PRO A 484 1.41 9.13 -1.51
CA PRO A 484 2.07 9.98 -0.52
C PRO A 484 2.86 9.20 0.54
N ARG A 485 2.46 7.95 0.79
CA ARG A 485 3.09 7.02 1.75
C ARG A 485 4.14 6.12 1.15
N GLY A 486 4.29 6.16 -0.18
CA GLY A 486 5.26 5.35 -0.94
C GLY A 486 4.63 4.50 -2.04
N GLU A 487 5.39 3.55 -2.55
CA GLU A 487 4.95 2.65 -3.61
C GLU A 487 3.60 2.00 -3.29
N ASP A 488 2.67 2.13 -4.22
CA ASP A 488 1.41 1.40 -4.30
C ASP A 488 1.44 0.52 -5.55
N ILE A 489 1.17 -0.76 -5.38
CA ILE A 489 1.31 -1.73 -6.46
C ILE A 489 0.08 -2.63 -6.55
N HIS A 490 -0.47 -2.72 -7.76
CA HIS A 490 -1.58 -3.60 -8.10
C HIS A 490 -1.13 -4.64 -9.12
N TRP A 491 -1.56 -5.86 -8.94
CA TRP A 491 -1.45 -6.90 -9.94
C TRP A 491 -2.86 -7.33 -10.35
N SER A 492 -3.12 -7.33 -11.67
CA SER A 492 -4.41 -7.69 -12.22
C SER A 492 -4.27 -8.77 -13.27
N MET A 493 -5.07 -9.83 -13.17
CA MET A 493 -5.24 -10.86 -14.18
C MET A 493 -6.67 -10.82 -14.70
N LEU A 494 -6.81 -10.62 -16.00
CA LEU A 494 -8.10 -10.53 -16.67
C LEU A 494 -8.73 -11.93 -16.78
N GLY A 495 -10.01 -12.03 -16.49
CA GLY A 495 -10.80 -13.26 -16.58
C GLY A 495 -11.88 -13.18 -17.64
N ASP A 496 -12.75 -14.18 -17.67
CA ASP A 496 -13.89 -14.25 -18.58
C ASP A 496 -15.04 -13.32 -18.14
N ASN A 497 -15.94 -13.02 -19.05
CA ASN A 497 -17.18 -12.25 -18.80
C ASN A 497 -16.93 -10.86 -18.21
N GLN A 498 -15.88 -10.18 -18.66
CA GLN A 498 -15.46 -8.85 -18.19
C GLN A 498 -15.15 -8.78 -16.69
N LYS A 499 -14.79 -9.88 -16.05
CA LYS A 499 -14.43 -9.95 -14.64
C LYS A 499 -12.94 -10.22 -14.48
N LEU A 500 -12.38 -9.74 -13.36
CA LEU A 500 -11.02 -10.10 -13.00
C LEU A 500 -10.96 -11.56 -12.55
N PHE A 501 -9.98 -12.30 -13.07
CA PHE A 501 -9.63 -13.59 -12.51
C PHE A 501 -8.97 -13.41 -11.14
N ARG A 502 -8.05 -12.42 -11.02
CA ARG A 502 -7.41 -12.06 -9.77
C ARG A 502 -7.07 -10.57 -9.74
N TRP A 503 -7.32 -9.93 -8.64
CA TRP A 503 -6.83 -8.59 -8.32
C TRP A 503 -6.12 -8.58 -6.99
N ARG A 504 -4.86 -8.20 -6.99
CA ARG A 504 -4.07 -7.95 -5.77
C ARG A 504 -3.79 -6.46 -5.66
N CYS A 505 -4.21 -5.89 -4.55
CA CYS A 505 -3.98 -4.49 -4.19
C CYS A 505 -3.09 -4.42 -2.95
N ARG A 506 -1.87 -3.87 -3.07
CA ARG A 506 -0.96 -3.63 -1.95
C ARG A 506 -0.67 -2.15 -1.81
N ALA A 507 -1.20 -1.56 -0.74
CA ALA A 507 -0.96 -0.18 -0.36
C ALA A 507 0.44 0.00 0.28
N ALA A 508 0.99 1.21 0.19
CA ALA A 508 2.30 1.55 0.77
C ALA A 508 2.39 1.23 2.27
N THR A 509 1.37 1.55 3.04
CA THR A 509 1.34 1.32 4.50
C THR A 509 1.47 -0.16 4.87
N TYR A 510 0.97 -1.09 4.04
CA TYR A 510 1.13 -2.52 4.25
C TYR A 510 2.62 -2.92 4.32
N ALA A 511 3.46 -2.36 3.45
CA ALA A 511 4.91 -2.61 3.45
C ALA A 511 5.62 -1.92 4.63
N ASN A 512 5.07 -0.82 5.14
CA ASN A 512 5.70 -0.03 6.20
C ASN A 512 5.45 -0.60 7.62
N TRP A 513 4.29 -1.21 7.87
CA TRP A 513 3.90 -1.72 9.18
C TRP A 513 4.91 -2.67 9.83
N PRO A 514 5.55 -3.64 9.13
CA PRO A 514 6.48 -4.58 9.77
C PRO A 514 7.68 -3.90 10.45
N THR A 515 8.01 -2.66 10.10
CA THR A 515 9.13 -1.90 10.70
C THR A 515 8.77 -1.26 12.04
N LEU A 516 7.49 -1.08 12.35
CA LEU A 516 7.03 -0.31 13.52
C LEU A 516 7.56 -0.86 14.84
N ARG A 517 7.59 -2.19 15.01
CA ARG A 517 8.13 -2.84 16.21
C ARG A 517 9.56 -2.40 16.53
N TYR A 518 10.37 -2.25 15.50
CA TYR A 518 11.78 -1.85 15.63
C TYR A 518 11.92 -0.37 15.94
N MET A 519 11.05 0.47 15.40
CA MET A 519 11.05 1.91 15.68
C MET A 519 10.55 2.26 17.08
N LEU A 520 9.68 1.43 17.67
CA LEU A 520 9.15 1.65 19.02
C LEU A 520 10.15 1.28 20.11
N ARG A 521 11.00 0.29 19.91
CA ARG A 521 11.97 -0.18 20.89
C ARG A 521 12.95 0.93 21.29
N GLY A 522 13.21 1.05 22.61
CA GLY A 522 14.13 2.03 23.16
C GLY A 522 13.60 3.46 23.22
N ASN A 523 12.31 3.67 22.92
CA ASN A 523 11.62 4.94 23.11
C ASN A 523 10.67 4.85 24.30
N THR A 524 10.08 5.97 24.70
CA THR A 524 9.12 6.00 25.83
C THR A 524 7.68 5.77 25.37
N VAL A 525 6.80 5.39 26.30
CA VAL A 525 5.36 5.24 26.03
C VAL A 525 4.77 6.53 25.44
N SER A 526 5.23 7.69 25.90
CA SER A 526 4.77 9.00 25.40
C SER A 526 5.16 9.28 23.95
N ASP A 527 6.18 8.61 23.42
CA ASP A 527 6.63 8.76 22.02
C ASP A 527 5.86 7.85 21.06
N ALA A 528 5.24 6.77 21.58
CA ALA A 528 4.57 5.78 20.74
C ALA A 528 3.52 6.38 19.78
N PRO A 529 2.61 7.30 20.19
CA PRO A 529 1.66 7.93 19.28
C PRO A 529 2.34 8.71 18.16
N LEU A 530 3.41 9.42 18.47
CA LEU A 530 4.18 10.19 17.48
C LEU A 530 4.91 9.28 16.49
N ILE A 531 5.52 8.20 16.97
CA ILE A 531 6.21 7.21 16.15
C ILE A 531 5.21 6.54 15.21
N ILE A 532 4.06 6.08 15.71
CA ILE A 532 2.98 5.49 14.92
C ILE A 532 2.49 6.50 13.87
N GLY A 533 2.17 7.73 14.28
CA GLY A 533 1.71 8.79 13.40
C GLY A 533 2.73 9.18 12.31
N SER A 534 4.04 9.09 12.61
CA SER A 534 5.11 9.40 11.65
C SER A 534 5.21 8.40 10.50
N LEU A 535 4.74 7.16 10.70
CA LEU A 535 4.58 6.17 9.63
C LEU A 535 3.53 6.62 8.60
N ASP A 536 2.64 7.55 9.00
CA ASP A 536 1.49 8.01 8.20
C ASP A 536 0.54 6.84 7.88
N PRO A 537 0.03 6.14 8.91
CA PRO A 537 -0.68 4.91 8.72
C PRO A 537 -2.04 5.12 8.02
N CYS A 538 -2.35 4.28 7.04
CA CYS A 538 -3.68 4.19 6.46
C CYS A 538 -4.26 2.80 6.77
N TYR A 539 -5.08 2.74 7.78
CA TYR A 539 -5.71 1.48 8.22
C TYR A 539 -6.79 1.02 7.23
N SER A 540 -7.52 1.94 6.59
CA SER A 540 -8.52 1.63 5.56
C SER A 540 -7.97 0.78 4.42
N CYS A 541 -6.68 0.92 4.12
CA CYS A 541 -6.01 0.09 3.11
C CYS A 541 -5.80 -1.35 3.59
N THR A 542 -6.07 -1.65 4.88
CA THR A 542 -5.74 -2.92 5.52
C THR A 542 -6.88 -3.60 6.30
N ASP A 543 -8.04 -2.98 6.68
CA ASP A 543 -8.75 -3.28 7.94
C ASP A 543 -10.23 -3.74 7.97
N ARG A 544 -10.71 -4.19 9.20
CA ARG A 544 -12.09 -4.63 9.58
C ARG A 544 -12.54 -4.08 10.95
N VAL A 545 -13.88 -4.07 11.21
CA VAL A 545 -14.47 -3.59 12.48
C VAL A 545 -14.82 -4.77 13.41
N THR A 546 -14.32 -4.72 14.65
CA THR A 546 -14.72 -5.60 15.76
C THR A 546 -15.23 -4.74 16.93
N VAL A 547 -16.43 -5.02 17.44
CA VAL A 547 -16.97 -4.35 18.63
C VAL A 547 -16.69 -5.20 19.87
N VAL A 548 -16.00 -4.63 20.86
CA VAL A 548 -15.68 -5.27 22.13
C VAL A 548 -16.56 -4.67 23.22
N ASP A 549 -17.39 -5.50 23.88
CA ASP A 549 -18.10 -5.10 25.11
C ASP A 549 -17.15 -5.18 26.30
N VAL A 550 -16.56 -4.04 26.67
CA VAL A 550 -15.57 -3.94 27.75
C VAL A 550 -16.13 -4.35 29.11
N ARG A 551 -17.45 -4.18 29.34
CA ARG A 551 -18.09 -4.53 30.62
C ARG A 551 -18.29 -6.02 30.78
N LYS A 552 -18.60 -6.72 29.70
CA LYS A 552 -18.87 -8.17 29.70
C LYS A 552 -17.63 -9.01 29.39
N ARG A 553 -16.50 -8.38 29.04
CA ARG A 553 -15.27 -9.05 28.56
C ARG A 553 -15.53 -10.05 27.43
N LYS A 554 -16.53 -9.74 26.58
CA LYS A 554 -16.87 -10.55 25.39
C LYS A 554 -16.69 -9.72 24.14
N ALA A 555 -15.94 -10.24 23.20
CA ALA A 555 -15.88 -9.71 21.85
C ALA A 555 -17.07 -10.27 21.05
N LYS A 556 -17.77 -9.42 20.31
CA LYS A 556 -18.79 -9.81 19.35
C LYS A 556 -18.56 -9.04 18.06
N THR A 557 -18.43 -9.75 16.96
CA THR A 557 -18.44 -9.12 15.64
C THR A 557 -19.90 -8.75 15.32
N VAL A 558 -20.16 -7.48 15.01
CA VAL A 558 -21.50 -6.98 14.70
C VAL A 558 -21.55 -6.43 13.29
N ASP A 559 -22.69 -6.62 12.62
CA ASP A 559 -22.98 -6.03 11.32
C ASP A 559 -23.19 -4.52 11.46
N TYR A 560 -22.83 -3.76 10.40
CA TYR A 560 -23.04 -2.31 10.34
C TYR A 560 -24.49 -1.92 10.66
N LYS A 561 -25.47 -2.66 10.15
CA LYS A 561 -26.89 -2.45 10.47
C LYS A 561 -27.23 -2.65 11.94
N GLU A 562 -26.53 -3.55 12.63
CA GLU A 562 -26.68 -3.75 14.07
C GLU A 562 -26.09 -2.58 14.86
N ILE A 563 -24.97 -2.03 14.41
CA ILE A 563 -24.36 -0.81 14.99
C ILE A 563 -25.26 0.41 14.76
N GLU A 564 -25.79 0.56 13.56
CA GLU A 564 -26.73 1.63 13.21
C GLU A 564 -28.01 1.54 14.04
N ARG A 565 -28.62 0.36 14.14
CA ARG A 565 -29.79 0.11 14.97
C ARG A 565 -29.51 0.40 16.44
N TYR A 566 -28.37 -0.04 16.98
CA TYR A 566 -27.96 0.26 18.35
C TYR A 566 -27.79 1.77 18.57
N GLY A 567 -27.21 2.50 17.61
CA GLY A 567 -27.09 3.95 17.65
C GLY A 567 -28.45 4.66 17.66
N ILE A 568 -29.40 4.21 16.84
CA ILE A 568 -30.76 4.76 16.77
C ILE A 568 -31.53 4.45 18.06
N GLU A 569 -31.46 3.21 18.57
CA GLU A 569 -32.12 2.80 19.83
C GLU A 569 -31.58 3.60 21.02
N ARG A 570 -30.27 3.83 21.08
CA ARG A 570 -29.65 4.63 22.15
C ARG A 570 -30.00 6.10 22.07
N LYS A 571 -30.13 6.67 20.87
CA LYS A 571 -30.58 8.07 20.68
C LYS A 571 -32.01 8.26 21.13
N ASN A 572 -32.87 7.25 20.97
CA ASN A 572 -34.26 7.29 21.33
C ASN A 572 -34.56 6.78 22.76
N SER A 573 -33.56 6.27 23.48
CA SER A 573 -33.70 5.88 24.88
C SER A 573 -33.42 7.08 25.79
N PRO A 574 -34.30 7.40 26.74
CA PRO A 574 -34.03 8.45 27.72
C PRO A 574 -32.77 8.05 28.52
N LEU A 575 -31.85 9.00 28.65
CA LEU A 575 -30.68 8.88 29.50
C LEU A 575 -31.13 8.53 30.94
N LYS A 576 -30.84 7.34 31.37
CA LYS A 576 -30.91 6.96 32.78
C LYS A 576 -29.59 7.20 33.45
#